data_0e695ea7f7e47bae232099d786db5109
#
_entry.id   0e695ea7f7e47bae232099d786db5109
#
_cell.length_a   1.000
_cell.length_b   1.000
_cell.length_c   1.000
_cell.angle_alpha   90.00
_cell.angle_beta   90.00
_cell.angle_gamma   90.00
#
_symmetry.space_group_name_H-M   'P 1'
#
loop_
_entity.id
_entity.type
_entity.pdbx_description
1 polymer ?
#
loop_
_entity_poly.entity_id
_entity_poly.type
_entity_poly.pdbx_seq_one_letter_code
_entity_poly.pdbx_strand_id
1 'polypeptide(L)'
;MKTDTIFYTLRQNLPSVLFEILQQSPTQALHYEFSSVEIKELARRIDGLFIPKPEYPQDPIYFVEVQYQRDDDLYWRLITEAFVYLNQYRPDKSWKAVVLWAKRSLDPGIPIAYQTSLRTYAKPPFLRGVGGIKIYGTLVFSF
;
A
#
# COMPACT_ATOMS: atom_id res chain seq x y z
N MET A 1 -11.29 20.37 3.70
CA MET A 1 -12.62 19.76 3.94
C MET A 1 -12.96 18.65 2.97
N LYS A 2 -13.04 18.92 1.69
CA LYS A 2 -13.32 17.86 0.70
C LYS A 2 -12.27 16.74 0.69
N THR A 3 -11.01 17.08 0.91
CA THR A 3 -9.90 16.13 0.94
C THR A 3 -10.04 15.14 2.09
N ASP A 4 -10.37 15.60 3.29
CA ASP A 4 -10.48 14.75 4.48
C ASP A 4 -11.63 13.74 4.35
N THR A 5 -12.76 14.15 3.80
CA THR A 5 -13.90 13.27 3.56
C THR A 5 -13.54 12.17 2.55
N ILE A 6 -12.77 12.52 1.52
CA ILE A 6 -12.29 11.60 0.51
C ILE A 6 -11.39 10.53 1.13
N PHE A 7 -10.44 10.95 1.96
CA PHE A 7 -9.51 10.03 2.61
C PHE A 7 -10.20 9.15 3.63
N TYR A 8 -11.15 9.68 4.37
CA TYR A 8 -11.96 8.89 5.27
C TYR A 8 -12.73 7.81 4.50
N THR A 9 -13.39 8.17 3.41
CA THR A 9 -14.11 7.21 2.56
C THR A 9 -13.17 6.20 1.92
N LEU A 10 -12.00 6.63 1.46
CA LEU A 10 -11.00 5.73 0.90
C LEU A 10 -10.50 4.71 1.92
N ARG A 11 -10.20 5.16 3.14
CA ARG A 11 -9.76 4.27 4.23
C ARG A 11 -10.83 3.24 4.60
N GLN A 12 -12.08 3.66 4.66
CA GLN A 12 -13.19 2.73 4.94
C GLN A 12 -13.39 1.67 3.87
N ASN A 13 -13.11 2.01 2.61
CA ASN A 13 -13.27 1.12 1.47
C ASN A 13 -11.95 0.54 0.96
N LEU A 14 -10.87 0.71 1.70
CA LEU A 14 -9.52 0.35 1.28
C LEU A 14 -9.40 -1.12 0.83
N PRO A 15 -10.00 -2.12 1.51
CA PRO A 15 -9.90 -3.50 1.06
C PRO A 15 -10.43 -3.72 -0.36
N SER A 16 -11.60 -3.20 -0.68
CA SER A 16 -12.20 -3.37 -2.02
C SER A 16 -11.48 -2.53 -3.07
N VAL A 17 -11.06 -1.31 -2.71
CA VAL A 17 -10.33 -0.40 -3.60
C VAL A 17 -8.96 -0.97 -3.97
N LEU A 18 -8.24 -1.55 -3.01
CA LEU A 18 -6.92 -2.13 -3.26
C LEU A 18 -6.97 -3.18 -4.38
N PHE A 19 -7.81 -4.19 -4.24
CA PHE A 19 -7.82 -5.30 -5.19
C PHE A 19 -8.36 -4.91 -6.55
N GLU A 20 -9.24 -3.95 -6.60
CA GLU A 20 -9.71 -3.37 -7.86
C GLU A 20 -8.60 -2.60 -8.59
N ILE A 21 -7.81 -1.80 -7.85
CA ILE A 21 -6.64 -1.11 -8.40
C ILE A 21 -5.59 -2.12 -8.89
N LEU A 22 -5.40 -3.21 -8.18
CA LEU A 22 -4.49 -4.29 -8.59
C LEU A 22 -5.03 -5.11 -9.76
N GLN A 23 -6.21 -4.79 -10.28
CA GLN A 23 -6.89 -5.54 -11.35
C GLN A 23 -7.10 -7.02 -10.97
N GLN A 24 -7.31 -7.27 -9.70
CA GLN A 24 -7.67 -8.58 -9.17
C GLN A 24 -9.17 -8.64 -8.87
N SER A 25 -9.69 -9.85 -8.72
CA SER A 25 -11.10 -10.02 -8.35
C SER A 25 -11.40 -9.33 -7.01
N PRO A 26 -12.54 -8.61 -6.88
CA PRO A 26 -12.95 -8.04 -5.60
C PRO A 26 -13.08 -9.08 -4.49
N THR A 27 -13.32 -10.34 -4.84
CA THR A 27 -13.38 -11.45 -3.88
C THR A 27 -12.05 -11.72 -3.19
N GLN A 28 -10.92 -11.29 -3.75
CA GLN A 28 -9.61 -11.38 -3.10
C GLN A 28 -9.58 -10.67 -1.75
N ALA A 29 -10.38 -9.62 -1.56
CA ALA A 29 -10.48 -8.94 -0.27
C ALA A 29 -10.93 -9.88 0.86
N LEU A 30 -11.70 -10.91 0.54
CA LEU A 30 -12.15 -11.93 1.52
C LEU A 30 -11.03 -12.83 2.02
N HIS A 31 -9.90 -12.89 1.30
CA HIS A 31 -8.72 -13.67 1.70
C HIS A 31 -7.91 -12.99 2.82
N TYR A 32 -8.18 -11.72 3.13
CA TYR A 32 -7.33 -10.88 3.96
C TYR A 32 -8.03 -10.39 5.22
N GLU A 33 -7.23 -10.22 6.27
CA GLU A 33 -7.57 -9.39 7.41
C GLU A 33 -6.89 -8.04 7.24
N PHE A 34 -7.67 -6.97 7.38
CA PHE A 34 -7.18 -5.60 7.34
C PHE A 34 -6.91 -5.12 8.75
N SER A 35 -5.74 -4.53 8.96
CA SER A 35 -5.38 -3.93 10.24
C SER A 35 -4.50 -2.70 10.05
N SER A 36 -4.39 -1.91 11.11
CA SER A 36 -3.42 -0.83 11.26
C SER A 36 -2.49 -1.21 12.40
N VAL A 37 -1.19 -1.24 12.14
CA VAL A 37 -0.20 -1.70 13.11
C VAL A 37 0.76 -0.58 13.46
N GLU A 38 0.94 -0.33 14.77
CA GLU A 38 1.93 0.59 15.26
C GLU A 38 3.31 -0.08 15.33
N ILE A 39 4.30 0.56 14.73
CA ILE A 39 5.70 0.14 14.83
C ILE A 39 6.36 0.96 15.93
N LYS A 40 6.49 0.37 17.11
CA LYS A 40 6.94 1.07 18.33
C LYS A 40 8.35 1.63 18.19
N GLU A 41 9.24 0.90 17.54
CA GLU A 41 10.64 1.28 17.34
C GLU A 41 10.79 2.57 16.51
N LEU A 42 9.84 2.84 15.64
CA LEU A 42 9.84 4.02 14.78
C LEU A 42 8.84 5.09 15.22
N ALA A 43 8.07 4.83 16.29
CA ALA A 43 6.95 5.66 16.73
C ALA A 43 6.00 6.00 15.55
N ARG A 44 5.79 5.05 14.64
CA ARG A 44 5.00 5.19 13.43
C ARG A 44 3.96 4.10 13.31
N ARG A 45 2.97 4.35 12.48
CA ARG A 45 1.88 3.42 12.23
C ARG A 45 1.81 3.10 10.73
N ILE A 46 1.68 1.83 10.41
CA ILE A 46 1.32 1.38 9.07
C ILE A 46 -0.19 1.55 8.93
N ASP A 47 -0.62 2.41 8.02
CA ASP A 47 -2.04 2.76 7.85
C ASP A 47 -2.87 1.59 7.30
N GLY A 48 -2.32 0.83 6.37
CA GLY A 48 -3.01 -0.31 5.76
C GLY A 48 -2.12 -1.54 5.69
N LEU A 49 -2.45 -2.56 6.46
CA LEU A 49 -1.79 -3.85 6.44
C LEU A 49 -2.81 -4.93 6.12
N PHE A 50 -2.59 -5.65 5.03
CA PHE A 50 -3.42 -6.77 4.60
C PHE A 50 -2.65 -8.06 4.79
N ILE A 51 -3.09 -8.86 5.74
CA ILE A 51 -2.48 -10.15 6.06
C ILE A 51 -3.40 -11.25 5.54
N PRO A 52 -2.90 -12.18 4.70
CA PRO A 52 -3.70 -13.29 4.24
C PRO A 52 -4.14 -14.18 5.40
N LYS A 53 -5.37 -14.65 5.33
CA LYS A 53 -5.87 -15.65 6.27
C LYS A 53 -5.11 -16.97 6.08
N PRO A 54 -5.04 -17.84 7.11
CA PRO A 54 -4.32 -19.10 7.04
C PRO A 54 -4.74 -20.01 5.89
N GLU A 55 -5.99 -19.90 5.43
CA GLU A 55 -6.52 -20.69 4.32
C GLU A 55 -5.91 -20.32 2.96
N TYR A 56 -5.19 -19.21 2.89
CA TYR A 56 -4.59 -18.67 1.67
C TYR A 56 -3.08 -18.50 1.80
N PRO A 57 -2.32 -19.60 1.95
CA PRO A 57 -0.89 -19.53 2.27
C PRO A 57 -0.02 -18.95 1.16
N GLN A 58 -0.52 -18.92 -0.08
CA GLN A 58 0.23 -18.41 -1.24
C GLN A 58 0.05 -16.92 -1.48
N ASP A 59 -0.90 -16.30 -0.82
CA ASP A 59 -1.19 -14.87 -1.01
C ASP A 59 -0.13 -14.02 -0.28
N PRO A 60 0.34 -12.91 -0.90
CA PRO A 60 1.33 -12.04 -0.27
C PRO A 60 0.71 -11.13 0.78
N ILE A 61 1.54 -10.60 1.68
CA ILE A 61 1.18 -9.48 2.55
C ILE A 61 1.22 -8.20 1.74
N TYR A 62 0.25 -7.30 1.93
CA TYR A 62 0.24 -5.97 1.34
C TYR A 62 0.42 -4.90 2.40
N PHE A 63 1.41 -4.03 2.19
CA PHE A 63 1.57 -2.77 2.90
C PHE A 63 0.99 -1.66 2.02
N VAL A 64 -0.01 -0.94 2.52
CA VAL A 64 -0.71 0.08 1.73
C VAL A 64 -0.60 1.42 2.40
N GLU A 65 -0.16 2.42 1.65
CA GLU A 65 -0.04 3.81 2.08
C GLU A 65 -0.94 4.67 1.19
N VAL A 66 -1.61 5.63 1.79
CA VAL A 66 -2.47 6.58 1.07
C VAL A 66 -1.88 7.97 1.22
N GLN A 67 -1.55 8.63 0.10
CA GLN A 67 -0.90 9.93 0.07
C GLN A 67 -1.71 10.97 -0.71
N TYR A 68 -1.92 12.10 -0.09
CA TYR A 68 -2.65 13.24 -0.66
C TYR A 68 -1.84 14.53 -0.71
N GLN A 69 -0.64 14.49 -0.18
CA GLN A 69 0.36 15.55 -0.24
C GLN A 69 1.67 14.99 -0.75
N ARG A 70 2.51 15.85 -1.31
CA ARG A 70 3.85 15.44 -1.68
C ARG A 70 4.67 15.15 -0.43
N ASP A 71 5.32 14.02 -0.41
CA ASP A 71 6.24 13.59 0.63
C ASP A 71 7.44 12.92 -0.04
N ASP A 72 8.55 13.64 -0.13
CA ASP A 72 9.76 13.16 -0.78
C ASP A 72 10.41 11.99 -0.01
N ASP A 73 10.08 11.81 1.26
CA ASP A 73 10.58 10.74 2.10
C ASP A 73 9.67 9.51 2.16
N LEU A 74 8.58 9.52 1.41
CA LEU A 74 7.56 8.47 1.49
C LEU A 74 8.16 7.07 1.31
N TYR A 75 8.90 6.84 0.23
CA TYR A 75 9.45 5.51 -0.06
C TYR A 75 10.51 5.08 0.95
N TRP A 76 11.33 6.02 1.43
CA TRP A 76 12.28 5.74 2.50
C TRP A 76 11.57 5.26 3.76
N ARG A 77 10.50 5.93 4.14
CA ARG A 77 9.69 5.59 5.30
C ARG A 77 8.94 4.28 5.11
N LEU A 78 8.22 4.13 4.01
CA LEU A 78 7.40 2.94 3.74
C LEU A 78 8.24 1.66 3.71
N ILE A 79 9.36 1.68 3.02
CA ILE A 79 10.24 0.50 2.92
C ILE A 79 10.87 0.18 4.27
N THR A 80 11.30 1.20 5.03
CA THR A 80 11.81 1.01 6.39
C THR A 80 10.74 0.39 7.30
N GLU A 81 9.54 0.89 7.27
CA GLU A 81 8.41 0.36 8.06
C GLU A 81 8.09 -1.09 7.68
N ALA A 82 8.06 -1.39 6.40
CA ALA A 82 7.83 -2.75 5.91
C ALA A 82 8.92 -3.72 6.42
N PHE A 83 10.19 -3.35 6.31
CA PHE A 83 11.29 -4.22 6.78
C PHE A 83 11.32 -4.35 8.30
N VAL A 84 11.00 -3.32 9.06
CA VAL A 84 10.89 -3.43 10.53
C VAL A 84 9.76 -4.38 10.91
N TYR A 85 8.60 -4.27 10.26
CA TYR A 85 7.49 -5.19 10.46
C TYR A 85 7.90 -6.65 10.15
N LEU A 86 8.52 -6.87 8.98
CA LEU A 86 8.96 -8.19 8.55
C LEU A 86 10.00 -8.79 9.51
N ASN A 87 10.90 -7.97 10.04
CA ASN A 87 11.88 -8.43 11.03
C ASN A 87 11.23 -8.79 12.36
N GLN A 88 10.23 -8.04 12.78
CA GLN A 88 9.53 -8.27 14.04
C GLN A 88 8.67 -9.52 14.01
N TYR A 89 7.88 -9.71 12.95
CA TYR A 89 6.90 -10.79 12.86
C TYR A 89 7.39 -12.01 12.09
N ARG A 90 8.39 -11.87 11.25
CA ARG A 90 9.04 -12.92 10.44
C ARG A 90 8.05 -13.85 9.73
N PRO A 91 7.10 -13.28 8.96
CA PRO A 91 6.13 -14.10 8.26
C PRO A 91 6.79 -14.93 7.17
N ASP A 92 6.32 -16.16 6.98
CA ASP A 92 6.73 -17.02 5.87
C ASP A 92 5.87 -16.75 4.63
N LYS A 93 5.94 -15.52 4.14
CA LYS A 93 5.14 -15.02 3.02
C LYS A 93 5.90 -13.97 2.23
N SER A 94 5.62 -13.90 0.93
CA SER A 94 6.02 -12.76 0.12
C SER A 94 5.25 -11.50 0.52
N TRP A 95 5.75 -10.36 0.13
CA TRP A 95 5.11 -9.07 0.43
C TRP A 95 5.15 -8.14 -0.78
N LYS A 96 4.22 -7.20 -0.78
CA LYS A 96 4.14 -6.11 -1.75
C LYS A 96 3.76 -4.83 -1.01
N ALA A 97 4.24 -3.69 -1.50
CA ALA A 97 3.82 -2.40 -1.00
C ALA A 97 3.10 -1.64 -2.11
N VAL A 98 2.03 -0.97 -1.76
CA VAL A 98 1.22 -0.18 -2.68
C VAL A 98 1.05 1.22 -2.12
N VAL A 99 1.32 2.22 -2.94
CA VAL A 99 1.03 3.62 -2.60
C VAL A 99 -0.12 4.11 -3.45
N LEU A 100 -1.12 4.67 -2.81
CA LEU A 100 -2.28 5.27 -3.46
C LEU A 100 -2.16 6.78 -3.40
N TRP A 101 -2.15 7.42 -4.57
CA TRP A 101 -1.95 8.86 -4.72
C TRP A 101 -3.24 9.56 -5.12
N ALA A 102 -3.53 10.68 -4.49
CA ALA A 102 -4.64 11.55 -4.92
C ALA A 102 -4.38 12.19 -6.30
N LYS A 103 -3.11 12.39 -6.65
CA LYS A 103 -2.65 12.89 -7.96
C LYS A 103 -1.33 12.22 -8.32
N ARG A 104 -1.15 11.89 -9.59
CA ARG A 104 0.11 11.30 -10.09
C ARG A 104 1.32 12.18 -9.81
N SER A 105 1.15 13.50 -9.90
CA SER A 105 2.22 14.46 -9.67
C SER A 105 2.79 14.47 -8.25
N LEU A 106 2.09 13.83 -7.29
CA LEU A 106 2.55 13.71 -5.91
C LEU A 106 3.61 12.63 -5.72
N ASP A 107 3.71 11.68 -6.66
CA ASP A 107 4.70 10.60 -6.58
C ASP A 107 6.11 11.16 -6.83
N PRO A 108 7.02 11.13 -5.84
CA PRO A 108 8.38 11.63 -6.00
C PRO A 108 9.27 10.69 -6.81
N GLY A 109 8.78 9.50 -7.15
CA GLY A 109 9.60 8.44 -7.75
C GLY A 109 10.39 7.65 -6.71
N ILE A 110 10.74 6.42 -7.08
CA ILE A 110 11.45 5.52 -6.17
C ILE A 110 12.93 5.92 -6.12
N PRO A 111 13.50 6.03 -4.90
CA PRO A 111 14.92 6.33 -4.75
C PRO A 111 15.81 5.33 -5.49
N ILE A 112 16.88 5.82 -6.11
CA ILE A 112 17.84 4.99 -6.85
C ILE A 112 18.36 3.83 -5.98
N ALA A 113 18.58 4.08 -4.69
CA ALA A 113 19.05 3.07 -3.76
C ALA A 113 18.12 1.84 -3.66
N TYR A 114 16.84 2.00 -3.95
CA TYR A 114 15.86 0.91 -3.93
C TYR A 114 15.59 0.28 -5.30
N GLN A 115 15.97 0.93 -6.38
CA GLN A 115 15.66 0.47 -7.74
C GLN A 115 16.32 -0.86 -8.10
N THR A 116 17.46 -1.17 -7.51
CA THR A 116 18.16 -2.45 -7.72
C THR A 116 17.71 -3.57 -6.79
N SER A 117 17.16 -3.20 -5.63
CA SER A 117 16.75 -4.15 -4.59
C SER A 117 15.26 -4.47 -4.63
N LEU A 118 14.48 -3.60 -5.25
CA LEU A 118 13.02 -3.71 -5.32
C LEU A 118 12.57 -3.60 -6.78
N ARG A 119 11.75 -4.53 -7.21
CA ARG A 119 11.04 -4.37 -8.48
C ARG A 119 9.91 -3.36 -8.29
N THR A 120 9.94 -2.34 -9.11
CA THR A 120 8.87 -1.36 -9.14
C THR A 120 8.13 -1.47 -10.45
N TYR A 121 6.84 -1.64 -10.36
CA TYR A 121 5.98 -1.48 -11.50
C TYR A 121 5.17 -0.20 -11.29
N ALA A 122 5.72 0.91 -11.80
CA ALA A 122 4.86 2.00 -12.18
C ALA A 122 4.11 1.56 -13.44
N LYS A 123 3.12 0.71 -13.30
CA LYS A 123 2.19 0.54 -14.42
C LYS A 123 1.48 1.88 -14.65
N PRO A 124 1.28 2.26 -15.94
CA PRO A 124 0.45 3.42 -16.25
C PRO A 124 -0.92 3.26 -15.57
N PRO A 125 -1.58 4.34 -15.25
CA PRO A 125 -2.32 4.54 -14.02
C PRO A 125 -3.36 3.46 -13.81
N PHE A 126 -3.29 2.83 -12.65
CA PHE A 126 -4.49 2.26 -12.07
C PHE A 126 -5.39 3.44 -11.74
N LEU A 127 -6.19 3.84 -12.72
CA LEU A 127 -7.09 4.96 -12.58
C LEU A 127 -8.43 4.42 -12.11
N ARG A 128 -8.77 4.74 -10.88
CA ARG A 128 -10.12 4.48 -10.40
C ARG A 128 -10.74 5.74 -9.82
N GLY A 129 -12.02 5.93 -10.12
CA GLY A 129 -12.83 6.90 -9.43
C GLY A 129 -13.48 6.28 -8.19
N VAL A 130 -13.22 6.83 -7.01
CA VAL A 130 -13.99 6.58 -5.80
C VAL A 130 -14.74 7.85 -5.49
N GLY A 131 -16.08 7.81 -5.52
CA GLY A 131 -16.87 9.01 -5.32
C GLY A 131 -16.55 10.15 -6.28
N GLY A 132 -16.23 9.84 -7.55
CA GLY A 132 -15.86 10.82 -8.58
C GLY A 132 -14.40 11.29 -8.54
N ILE A 133 -13.57 10.70 -7.69
CA ILE A 133 -12.17 11.07 -7.51
C ILE A 133 -11.27 10.02 -8.15
N LYS A 134 -10.29 10.49 -8.91
CA LYS A 134 -9.28 9.64 -9.53
C LYS A 134 -8.18 9.31 -8.52
N ILE A 135 -7.82 8.04 -8.42
CA ILE A 135 -6.75 7.53 -7.57
C ILE A 135 -5.69 6.88 -8.45
N TYR A 136 -4.44 7.10 -8.14
CA TYR A 136 -3.29 6.56 -8.84
C TYR A 136 -2.55 5.61 -7.91
N GLY A 137 -2.06 4.48 -8.42
CA GLY A 137 -1.34 3.49 -7.62
C GLY A 137 0.07 3.26 -8.12
N THR A 138 1.01 3.13 -7.21
CA THR A 138 2.36 2.64 -7.46
C THR A 138 2.56 1.35 -6.68
N LEU A 139 2.98 0.29 -7.35
CA LEU A 139 3.21 -1.01 -6.76
C LEU A 139 4.70 -1.29 -6.67
N VAL A 140 5.15 -1.63 -5.48
CA VAL A 140 6.53 -2.00 -5.17
C VAL A 140 6.55 -3.47 -4.77
N PHE A 141 7.44 -4.25 -5.40
CA PHE A 141 7.61 -5.66 -5.06
C PHE A 141 8.97 -5.91 -4.42
N SER A 142 9.03 -6.86 -3.51
CA SER A 142 10.28 -7.55 -3.20
C SER A 142 10.54 -8.62 -4.27
N PHE A 143 11.81 -8.84 -4.53
CA PHE A 143 12.23 -10.01 -5.30
C PHE A 143 11.92 -11.31 -4.55
#